data_e96dac8ae7227a543289500a66e733c4
#
_entry.id   e96dac8ae7227a543289500a66e733c4
#
_cell.length_a   1.000
_cell.length_b   1.000
_cell.length_c   1.000
_cell.angle_alpha   90.00
_cell.angle_beta   90.00
_cell.angle_gamma   90.00
#
_symmetry.space_group_name_H-M   'P 1'
#
loop_
_entity.id
_entity.type
_entity.pdbx_description
1 polymer ?
#
loop_
_entity_poly.entity_id
_entity_poly.type
_entity_poly.pdbx_seq_one_letter_code
_entity_poly.pdbx_strand_id
1 'polypeptide(L)'
;VKLMFQSAEEIFKGANDMIEHGILDHPRPDAAMAYHMMIGKNQVGTYMYNAGGIMMNSVDEFKITIHGKGTHGAYPHQGIDPINIGVHIHLALQELISREANPQDICTLTIGKFNAGSAANIIPESAILQGTLRTNNVSTRENLLSRMKEVCHKIADTYRGTVEIEMVSTVPPLMCDPQLTLEMAEYMSQIGIEGLKGIPNSIATASEDFAIIAEKIPTTYMILTAGFMDERGDYPLHHPKAQ
;
A
#
# COMPACT_ATOMS: atom_id res chain seq x y z
N VAL A 1 6.43 13.55 -26.71
CA VAL A 1 6.18 13.49 -25.25
C VAL A 1 4.69 13.64 -25.01
N LYS A 2 4.12 12.80 -24.17
CA LYS A 2 2.74 12.88 -23.68
C LYS A 2 2.81 13.28 -22.20
N LEU A 3 2.17 14.38 -21.84
CA LEU A 3 2.08 14.82 -20.44
C LEU A 3 0.86 14.17 -19.80
N MET A 4 1.05 13.62 -18.61
CA MET A 4 0.02 12.97 -17.81
C MET A 4 -0.25 13.81 -16.56
N PHE A 5 -1.47 14.33 -16.42
CA PHE A 5 -1.93 15.08 -15.25
C PHE A 5 -2.90 14.18 -14.47
N GLN A 6 -2.37 13.44 -13.52
CA GLN A 6 -3.12 12.49 -12.75
C GLN A 6 -3.91 13.18 -11.63
N SER A 7 -5.13 12.75 -11.42
CA SER A 7 -5.98 13.10 -10.27
C SER A 7 -6.10 11.90 -9.34
N ALA A 8 -6.60 12.12 -8.12
CA ALA A 8 -7.02 11.07 -7.19
C ALA A 8 -5.93 10.02 -6.83
N GLU A 9 -4.66 10.42 -6.81
CA GLU A 9 -3.54 9.55 -6.38
C GLU A 9 -3.71 9.14 -4.91
N GLU A 10 -4.05 10.07 -4.01
CA GLU A 10 -4.22 9.87 -2.57
C GLU A 10 -5.29 8.82 -2.17
N ILE A 11 -6.16 8.46 -3.11
CA ILE A 11 -7.15 7.39 -2.95
C ILE A 11 -6.92 6.22 -3.92
N PHE A 12 -5.76 6.18 -4.58
CA PHE A 12 -5.30 5.11 -5.47
C PHE A 12 -6.27 4.77 -6.61
N LYS A 13 -6.89 5.78 -7.22
CA LYS A 13 -7.84 5.61 -8.32
C LYS A 13 -7.43 6.25 -9.63
N GLY A 14 -6.54 7.26 -9.56
CA GLY A 14 -6.23 8.09 -10.71
C GLY A 14 -5.54 7.34 -11.84
N ALA A 15 -4.58 6.49 -11.56
CA ALA A 15 -3.86 5.74 -12.58
C ALA A 15 -4.80 4.78 -13.34
N ASN A 16 -5.65 4.03 -12.62
CA ASN A 16 -6.64 3.15 -13.26
C ASN A 16 -7.60 3.93 -14.14
N ASP A 17 -8.17 5.03 -13.64
CA ASP A 17 -9.08 5.88 -14.39
C ASP A 17 -8.44 6.41 -15.67
N MET A 18 -7.21 6.88 -15.60
CA MET A 18 -6.46 7.35 -16.77
C MET A 18 -6.17 6.24 -17.79
N ILE A 19 -5.88 5.01 -17.32
CA ILE A 19 -5.67 3.85 -18.20
C ILE A 19 -6.97 3.48 -18.90
N GLU A 20 -8.09 3.43 -18.19
CA GLU A 20 -9.42 3.16 -18.75
C GLU A 20 -9.82 4.21 -19.78
N HIS A 21 -9.37 5.46 -19.63
CA HIS A 21 -9.60 6.55 -20.59
C HIS A 21 -8.50 6.66 -21.68
N GLY A 22 -7.64 5.66 -21.81
CA GLY A 22 -6.71 5.53 -22.92
C GLY A 22 -5.43 6.35 -22.82
N ILE A 23 -4.95 6.67 -21.62
CA ILE A 23 -3.68 7.40 -21.45
C ILE A 23 -2.49 6.63 -22.05
N LEU A 24 -2.55 5.29 -22.07
CA LEU A 24 -1.54 4.42 -22.66
C LEU A 24 -1.81 4.06 -24.14
N ASP A 25 -2.82 4.66 -24.77
CA ASP A 25 -3.17 4.40 -26.17
C ASP A 25 -2.60 5.50 -27.09
N HIS A 26 -3.36 6.15 -27.90
CA HIS A 26 -2.96 7.02 -29.01
C HIS A 26 -2.34 8.37 -28.61
N PRO A 27 -1.01 8.60 -28.75
CA PRO A 27 0.02 7.63 -29.07
C PRO A 27 0.35 6.74 -27.87
N ARG A 28 0.65 5.45 -28.13
CA ARG A 28 1.13 4.55 -27.09
C ARG A 28 2.54 5.00 -26.65
N PRO A 29 2.77 5.25 -25.36
CA PRO A 29 4.11 5.56 -24.87
C PRO A 29 4.96 4.29 -24.80
N ASP A 30 6.26 4.42 -25.11
CA ASP A 30 7.24 3.34 -24.98
C ASP A 30 7.73 3.19 -23.54
N ALA A 31 7.71 4.29 -22.79
CA ALA A 31 8.11 4.35 -21.39
C ALA A 31 7.39 5.50 -20.68
N ALA A 32 7.36 5.48 -19.36
CA ALA A 32 6.84 6.58 -18.55
C ALA A 32 7.80 6.95 -17.42
N MET A 33 7.73 8.21 -17.01
CA MET A 33 8.50 8.76 -15.90
C MET A 33 7.60 9.62 -15.03
N ALA A 34 7.76 9.50 -13.71
CA ALA A 34 7.11 10.37 -12.75
C ALA A 34 8.10 10.88 -11.69
N TYR A 35 7.74 12.01 -11.10
CA TYR A 35 8.48 12.60 -9.98
C TYR A 35 7.52 12.90 -8.83
N HIS A 36 7.97 12.59 -7.63
CA HIS A 36 7.32 13.03 -6.40
C HIS A 36 8.17 14.08 -5.70
N MET A 37 7.55 15.14 -5.21
CA MET A 37 8.22 16.14 -4.40
C MET A 37 8.17 15.72 -2.93
N MET A 38 9.35 15.60 -2.29
CA MET A 38 9.44 15.33 -0.85
C MET A 38 9.92 16.58 -0.13
N ILE A 39 9.17 16.99 0.88
CA ILE A 39 9.50 18.10 1.76
C ILE A 39 10.08 17.55 3.06
N GLY A 40 11.07 18.20 3.62
CA GLY A 40 11.66 17.79 4.91
C GLY A 40 13.12 18.24 5.07
N LYS A 41 13.80 17.63 6.04
CA LYS A 41 15.20 17.95 6.39
C LYS A 41 16.24 17.45 5.38
N ASN A 42 15.82 16.84 4.29
CA ASN A 42 16.76 16.39 3.26
C ASN A 42 17.37 17.57 2.51
N GLN A 43 18.58 17.37 2.04
CA GLN A 43 19.27 18.40 1.27
C GLN A 43 18.47 18.73 0.00
N VAL A 44 18.09 19.99 -0.15
CA VAL A 44 17.42 20.52 -1.38
C VAL A 44 18.27 20.23 -2.60
N GLY A 45 17.62 19.88 -3.71
CA GLY A 45 18.29 19.56 -4.96
C GLY A 45 18.82 18.13 -5.03
N THR A 46 18.47 17.25 -4.09
CA THR A 46 18.73 15.82 -4.25
C THR A 46 17.57 15.13 -4.95
N TYR A 47 17.85 14.08 -5.72
CA TYR A 47 16.84 13.17 -6.26
C TYR A 47 17.20 11.74 -5.88
N MET A 48 16.22 11.01 -5.36
CA MET A 48 16.36 9.62 -4.96
C MET A 48 15.80 8.72 -6.05
N TYR A 49 16.49 7.62 -6.35
CA TYR A 49 16.08 6.64 -7.35
C TYR A 49 16.57 5.23 -6.99
N ASN A 50 15.98 4.21 -7.60
CA ASN A 50 16.43 2.84 -7.41
C ASN A 50 16.45 2.06 -8.71
N ALA A 51 17.66 1.79 -9.22
CA ALA A 51 17.89 0.91 -10.37
C ALA A 51 17.81 -0.59 -10.01
N GLY A 52 17.62 -0.95 -8.74
CA GLY A 52 17.36 -2.32 -8.29
C GLY A 52 15.91 -2.79 -8.53
N GLY A 53 15.08 -1.94 -9.11
CA GLY A 53 13.69 -2.22 -9.47
C GLY A 53 12.67 -1.63 -8.50
N ILE A 54 12.68 -2.05 -7.24
CA ILE A 54 11.67 -1.61 -6.26
C ILE A 54 11.89 -0.16 -5.81
N MET A 55 10.89 0.69 -5.96
CA MET A 55 10.91 2.09 -5.50
C MET A 55 9.98 2.34 -4.32
N MET A 56 8.78 1.77 -4.33
CA MET A 56 7.80 1.89 -3.25
C MET A 56 7.08 0.57 -2.97
N ASN A 57 6.57 0.43 -1.76
CA ASN A 57 5.82 -0.76 -1.35
C ASN A 57 4.43 -0.78 -1.96
N SER A 58 3.83 -1.99 -2.01
CA SER A 58 2.39 -2.15 -2.24
C SER A 58 1.57 -1.59 -1.07
N VAL A 59 0.30 -1.38 -1.32
CA VAL A 59 -0.72 -1.27 -0.28
C VAL A 59 -1.96 -2.04 -0.69
N ASP A 60 -2.43 -2.88 0.21
CA ASP A 60 -3.68 -3.62 0.10
C ASP A 60 -4.50 -3.32 1.35
N GLU A 61 -5.50 -2.47 1.21
CA GLU A 61 -6.47 -2.18 2.26
C GLU A 61 -7.62 -3.18 2.17
N PHE A 62 -7.94 -3.80 3.28
CA PHE A 62 -8.97 -4.83 3.34
C PHE A 62 -9.93 -4.61 4.52
N LYS A 63 -11.15 -5.10 4.32
CA LYS A 63 -12.20 -5.18 5.34
C LYS A 63 -12.69 -6.62 5.44
N ILE A 64 -12.69 -7.15 6.64
CA ILE A 64 -13.20 -8.47 6.97
C ILE A 64 -14.46 -8.29 7.81
N THR A 65 -15.60 -8.70 7.26
CA THR A 65 -16.87 -8.73 7.98
C THR A 65 -17.11 -10.18 8.43
N ILE A 66 -17.21 -10.36 9.73
CA ILE A 66 -17.42 -11.67 10.38
C ILE A 66 -18.88 -11.74 10.75
N HIS A 67 -19.58 -12.78 10.31
CA HIS A 67 -20.95 -13.06 10.63
C HIS A 67 -21.05 -14.18 11.66
N GLY A 68 -21.75 -13.91 12.74
CA GLY A 68 -22.04 -14.83 13.80
C GLY A 68 -23.56 -15.01 13.96
N LYS A 69 -23.96 -15.26 15.20
CA LYS A 69 -25.36 -15.31 15.60
C LYS A 69 -25.49 -14.69 16.99
N GLY A 70 -26.19 -13.58 17.07
CA GLY A 70 -26.40 -12.85 18.29
C GLY A 70 -27.25 -13.63 19.32
N THR A 71 -26.96 -13.39 20.58
CA THR A 71 -27.72 -13.99 21.70
C THR A 71 -27.44 -13.21 22.99
N HIS A 72 -28.25 -13.48 24.01
CA HIS A 72 -27.97 -12.98 25.35
C HIS A 72 -26.68 -13.65 25.89
N GLY A 73 -25.77 -12.86 26.50
CA GLY A 73 -24.47 -13.33 26.98
C GLY A 73 -24.52 -14.49 28.01
N ALA A 74 -25.64 -14.67 28.69
CA ALA A 74 -25.87 -15.82 29.58
C ALA A 74 -26.19 -17.14 28.83
N TYR A 75 -26.46 -17.07 27.52
CA TYR A 75 -26.82 -18.25 26.69
C TYR A 75 -25.88 -18.39 25.47
N PRO A 76 -24.55 -18.41 25.68
CA PRO A 76 -23.57 -18.42 24.56
C PRO A 76 -23.70 -19.66 23.66
N HIS A 77 -24.22 -20.77 24.19
CA HIS A 77 -24.45 -22.01 23.44
C HIS A 77 -25.54 -21.90 22.36
N GLN A 78 -26.37 -20.86 22.40
CA GLN A 78 -27.41 -20.58 21.40
C GLN A 78 -26.95 -19.65 20.30
N GLY A 79 -25.78 -19.02 20.46
CA GLY A 79 -25.19 -18.07 19.53
C GLY A 79 -23.92 -18.59 18.85
N ILE A 80 -23.36 -17.72 18.02
CA ILE A 80 -22.02 -17.84 17.41
C ILE A 80 -21.36 -16.47 17.61
N ASP A 81 -20.27 -16.44 18.36
CA ASP A 81 -19.65 -15.20 18.78
C ASP A 81 -18.65 -14.67 17.73
N PRO A 82 -19.01 -13.60 16.98
CA PRO A 82 -18.12 -13.04 15.97
C PRO A 82 -16.95 -12.25 16.58
N ILE A 83 -17.04 -11.82 17.84
CA ILE A 83 -15.90 -11.19 18.55
C ILE A 83 -14.81 -12.22 18.78
N ASN A 84 -15.19 -13.39 19.30
CA ASN A 84 -14.25 -14.50 19.52
C ASN A 84 -13.59 -14.94 18.19
N ILE A 85 -14.38 -15.08 17.12
CA ILE A 85 -13.84 -15.40 15.79
C ILE A 85 -12.85 -14.31 15.34
N GLY A 86 -13.20 -13.03 15.49
CA GLY A 86 -12.35 -11.90 15.10
C GLY A 86 -11.03 -11.83 15.85
N VAL A 87 -11.02 -12.16 17.14
CA VAL A 87 -9.78 -12.24 17.93
C VAL A 87 -8.87 -13.34 17.38
N HIS A 88 -9.41 -14.53 17.08
CA HIS A 88 -8.61 -15.63 16.50
C HIS A 88 -8.10 -15.30 15.10
N ILE A 89 -8.91 -14.66 14.25
CA ILE A 89 -8.48 -14.15 12.96
C ILE A 89 -7.35 -13.13 13.14
N HIS A 90 -7.51 -12.15 14.01
CA HIS A 90 -6.49 -11.14 14.27
C HIS A 90 -5.15 -11.75 14.67
N LEU A 91 -5.14 -12.71 15.59
CA LEU A 91 -3.92 -13.39 16.02
C LEU A 91 -3.29 -14.21 14.90
N ALA A 92 -4.10 -14.97 14.17
CA ALA A 92 -3.59 -15.82 13.09
C ALA A 92 -3.02 -15.01 11.91
N LEU A 93 -3.57 -13.84 11.61
CA LEU A 93 -3.03 -12.96 10.58
C LEU A 93 -1.62 -12.46 10.93
N GLN A 94 -1.25 -12.35 12.20
CA GLN A 94 0.12 -11.98 12.59
C GLN A 94 1.12 -13.10 12.24
N GLU A 95 0.67 -14.37 12.24
CA GLU A 95 1.51 -15.52 11.86
C GLU A 95 1.90 -15.49 10.38
N LEU A 96 1.10 -14.88 9.50
CA LEU A 96 1.44 -14.72 8.08
C LEU A 96 2.76 -13.96 7.91
N ILE A 97 2.96 -12.90 8.67
CA ILE A 97 4.21 -12.13 8.63
C ILE A 97 5.35 -12.87 9.33
N SER A 98 5.08 -13.46 10.49
CA SER A 98 6.13 -14.06 11.33
C SER A 98 6.55 -15.46 10.88
N ARG A 99 5.74 -16.17 10.07
CA ARG A 99 5.96 -17.58 9.71
C ARG A 99 5.86 -17.89 8.22
N GLU A 100 5.18 -17.07 7.43
CA GLU A 100 4.95 -17.36 6.01
C GLU A 100 5.62 -16.33 5.07
N ALA A 101 5.80 -15.07 5.49
CA ALA A 101 6.53 -14.09 4.71
C ALA A 101 8.03 -14.42 4.64
N ASN A 102 8.64 -14.19 3.48
CA ASN A 102 10.09 -14.31 3.34
C ASN A 102 10.77 -13.25 4.25
N PRO A 103 11.68 -13.63 5.14
CA PRO A 103 12.33 -12.68 6.06
C PRO A 103 13.23 -11.64 5.37
N GLN A 104 13.52 -11.81 4.09
CA GLN A 104 14.26 -10.83 3.28
C GLN A 104 13.35 -9.77 2.66
N ASP A 105 12.03 -10.00 2.65
CA ASP A 105 11.06 -9.06 2.10
C ASP A 105 10.60 -8.08 3.17
N ILE A 106 10.35 -6.85 2.78
CA ILE A 106 9.69 -5.88 3.65
C ILE A 106 8.19 -6.17 3.61
N CYS A 107 7.66 -6.62 4.74
CA CYS A 107 6.24 -6.95 4.88
C CYS A 107 5.68 -6.37 6.17
N THR A 108 4.50 -5.75 6.09
CA THR A 108 3.74 -5.32 7.26
C THR A 108 2.26 -5.66 7.08
N LEU A 109 1.65 -6.21 8.11
CA LEU A 109 0.20 -6.42 8.19
C LEU A 109 -0.30 -5.75 9.47
N THR A 110 -1.22 -4.81 9.32
CA THR A 110 -1.77 -4.05 10.43
C THR A 110 -3.29 -4.14 10.41
N ILE A 111 -3.89 -4.51 11.54
CA ILE A 111 -5.32 -4.32 11.78
C ILE A 111 -5.47 -3.01 12.55
N GLY A 112 -5.90 -1.96 11.84
CA GLY A 112 -6.06 -0.61 12.40
C GLY A 112 -7.43 -0.37 13.05
N LYS A 113 -8.42 -1.24 12.76
CA LYS A 113 -9.78 -1.08 13.28
C LYS A 113 -10.40 -2.43 13.55
N PHE A 114 -11.01 -2.57 14.74
CA PHE A 114 -11.80 -3.71 15.16
C PHE A 114 -13.05 -3.22 15.87
N ASN A 115 -14.21 -3.38 15.26
CA ASN A 115 -15.49 -2.92 15.76
C ASN A 115 -16.44 -4.11 15.94
N ALA A 116 -17.02 -4.24 17.13
CA ALA A 116 -18.02 -5.26 17.41
C ALA A 116 -18.80 -4.92 18.68
N GLY A 117 -20.06 -5.39 18.74
CA GLY A 117 -20.89 -5.34 19.92
C GLY A 117 -21.41 -3.93 20.26
N SER A 118 -22.45 -3.88 21.07
CA SER A 118 -23.09 -2.65 21.57
C SER A 118 -23.37 -2.67 23.08
N ALA A 119 -23.36 -3.85 23.69
CA ALA A 119 -23.63 -4.04 25.12
C ALA A 119 -22.86 -5.24 25.68
N ALA A 120 -22.42 -5.13 26.94
CA ALA A 120 -21.58 -6.13 27.59
C ALA A 120 -22.25 -7.50 27.79
N ASN A 121 -23.58 -7.55 27.80
CA ASN A 121 -24.37 -8.78 28.03
C ASN A 121 -25.00 -9.35 26.76
N ILE A 122 -24.53 -8.92 25.56
CA ILE A 122 -25.05 -9.36 24.26
C ILE A 122 -23.91 -9.83 23.38
N ILE A 123 -23.99 -11.05 22.84
CA ILE A 123 -23.17 -11.52 21.72
C ILE A 123 -23.75 -10.89 20.45
N PRO A 124 -22.98 -10.10 19.68
CA PRO A 124 -23.49 -9.41 18.49
C PRO A 124 -23.71 -10.35 17.30
N GLU A 125 -24.38 -9.86 16.25
CA GLU A 125 -24.56 -10.56 14.98
C GLU A 125 -23.30 -10.54 14.11
N SER A 126 -22.46 -9.52 14.27
CA SER A 126 -21.27 -9.34 13.42
C SER A 126 -20.15 -8.62 14.14
N ALA A 127 -18.94 -8.75 13.56
CA ALA A 127 -17.74 -7.99 13.89
C ALA A 127 -17.04 -7.57 12.59
N ILE A 128 -16.32 -6.44 12.63
CA ILE A 128 -15.60 -5.89 11.47
C ILE A 128 -14.15 -5.62 11.87
N LEU A 129 -13.21 -6.19 11.09
CA LEU A 129 -11.81 -5.81 11.11
C LEU A 129 -11.47 -5.06 9.82
N GLN A 130 -10.65 -4.01 9.93
CA GLN A 130 -10.08 -3.32 8.77
C GLN A 130 -8.57 -3.20 8.98
N GLY A 131 -7.83 -3.41 7.91
CA GLY A 131 -6.38 -3.40 7.97
C GLY A 131 -5.72 -3.16 6.63
N THR A 132 -4.40 -3.12 6.65
CA THR A 132 -3.55 -2.98 5.48
C THR A 132 -2.48 -4.06 5.46
N LEU A 133 -2.18 -4.57 4.27
CA LEU A 133 -0.98 -5.36 3.97
C LEU A 133 -0.08 -4.52 3.06
N ARG A 134 1.21 -4.45 3.39
CA ARG A 134 2.22 -3.78 2.57
C ARG A 134 3.41 -4.69 2.37
N THR A 135 3.94 -4.72 1.16
CA THR A 135 5.17 -5.46 0.84
C THR A 135 5.87 -4.87 -0.37
N ASN A 136 7.16 -5.13 -0.48
CA ASN A 136 8.00 -4.74 -1.62
C ASN A 136 8.15 -5.84 -2.67
N ASN A 137 7.51 -7.00 -2.50
CA ASN A 137 7.67 -8.15 -3.37
C ASN A 137 6.32 -8.63 -3.91
N VAL A 138 6.19 -8.72 -5.25
CA VAL A 138 4.93 -9.09 -5.93
C VAL A 138 4.48 -10.50 -5.54
N SER A 139 5.36 -11.50 -5.60
CA SER A 139 4.99 -12.88 -5.31
C SER A 139 4.64 -13.09 -3.83
N THR A 140 5.36 -12.43 -2.94
CA THR A 140 5.05 -12.44 -1.49
C THR A 140 3.70 -11.79 -1.22
N ARG A 141 3.38 -10.68 -1.90
CA ARG A 141 2.07 -10.03 -1.82
C ARG A 141 0.93 -10.98 -2.20
N GLU A 142 1.03 -11.60 -3.38
CA GLU A 142 0.01 -12.52 -3.90
C GLU A 142 -0.21 -13.71 -2.94
N ASN A 143 0.88 -14.29 -2.44
CA ASN A 143 0.84 -15.38 -1.48
C ASN A 143 0.16 -14.96 -0.17
N LEU A 144 0.56 -13.84 0.41
CA LEU A 144 0.01 -13.36 1.68
C LEU A 144 -1.48 -12.98 1.56
N LEU A 145 -1.90 -12.36 0.46
CA LEU A 145 -3.31 -12.05 0.20
C LEU A 145 -4.16 -13.34 0.06
N SER A 146 -3.64 -14.33 -0.65
CA SER A 146 -4.30 -15.63 -0.78
C SER A 146 -4.43 -16.33 0.57
N ARG A 147 -3.33 -16.38 1.33
CA ARG A 147 -3.29 -17.00 2.66
C ARG A 147 -4.18 -16.28 3.67
N MET A 148 -4.20 -14.95 3.64
CA MET A 148 -5.11 -14.16 4.49
C MET A 148 -6.57 -14.60 4.30
N LYS A 149 -7.02 -14.73 3.05
CA LYS A 149 -8.38 -15.17 2.73
C LYS A 149 -8.63 -16.59 3.25
N GLU A 150 -7.71 -17.51 2.99
CA GLU A 150 -7.82 -18.92 3.45
C GLU A 150 -7.90 -19.01 4.98
N VAL A 151 -7.00 -18.32 5.69
CA VAL A 151 -6.95 -18.33 7.15
C VAL A 151 -8.25 -17.80 7.76
N CYS A 152 -8.75 -16.66 7.24
CA CYS A 152 -9.99 -16.08 7.72
C CYS A 152 -11.18 -17.03 7.59
N HIS A 153 -11.34 -17.67 6.41
CA HIS A 153 -12.42 -18.61 6.18
C HIS A 153 -12.32 -19.85 7.06
N LYS A 154 -11.13 -20.44 7.19
CA LYS A 154 -10.93 -21.65 8.03
C LYS A 154 -11.19 -21.39 9.52
N ILE A 155 -10.78 -20.22 10.02
CA ILE A 155 -11.03 -19.84 11.41
C ILE A 155 -12.53 -19.62 11.64
N ALA A 156 -13.19 -18.88 10.75
CA ALA A 156 -14.62 -18.64 10.86
C ALA A 156 -15.41 -19.98 10.86
N ASP A 157 -15.08 -20.87 9.93
CA ASP A 157 -15.70 -22.20 9.85
C ASP A 157 -15.47 -23.03 11.12
N THR A 158 -14.25 -23.01 11.67
CA THR A 158 -13.93 -23.70 12.93
C THR A 158 -14.87 -23.31 14.07
N TYR A 159 -15.28 -22.04 14.12
CA TYR A 159 -16.20 -21.52 15.12
C TYR A 159 -17.64 -21.38 14.62
N ARG A 160 -17.99 -21.99 13.49
CA ARG A 160 -19.34 -22.05 12.89
C ARG A 160 -19.86 -20.71 12.38
N GLY A 161 -19.00 -19.71 12.24
CA GLY A 161 -19.32 -18.42 11.61
C GLY A 161 -18.94 -18.38 10.13
N THR A 162 -19.16 -17.24 9.50
CA THR A 162 -18.72 -16.98 8.13
C THR A 162 -18.00 -15.64 8.03
N VAL A 163 -17.23 -15.43 6.97
CA VAL A 163 -16.57 -14.15 6.70
C VAL A 163 -16.79 -13.71 5.27
N GLU A 164 -16.89 -12.39 5.09
CA GLU A 164 -16.78 -11.70 3.82
C GLU A 164 -15.52 -10.83 3.84
N ILE A 165 -14.73 -10.89 2.76
CA ILE A 165 -13.48 -10.13 2.65
C ILE A 165 -13.60 -9.23 1.43
N GLU A 166 -13.57 -7.94 1.68
CA GLU A 166 -13.58 -6.88 0.68
C GLU A 166 -12.18 -6.26 0.59
N MET A 167 -11.63 -6.16 -0.62
CA MET A 167 -10.44 -5.35 -0.89
C MET A 167 -10.91 -3.93 -1.18
N VAL A 168 -10.62 -3.01 -0.27
CA VAL A 168 -11.09 -1.61 -0.34
C VAL A 168 -10.26 -0.82 -1.33
N SER A 169 -8.95 -1.03 -1.28
CA SER A 169 -7.97 -0.43 -2.18
C SER A 169 -6.80 -1.37 -2.38
N THR A 170 -6.21 -1.36 -3.56
CA THR A 170 -5.10 -2.26 -3.88
C THR A 170 -4.18 -1.61 -4.91
N VAL A 171 -2.90 -1.50 -4.55
CA VAL A 171 -1.84 -0.96 -5.39
C VAL A 171 -0.63 -1.89 -5.31
N PRO A 172 -0.08 -2.34 -6.46
CA PRO A 172 1.11 -3.17 -6.47
C PRO A 172 2.36 -2.42 -5.99
N PRO A 173 3.47 -3.11 -5.73
CA PRO A 173 4.75 -2.43 -5.50
C PRO A 173 5.14 -1.63 -6.74
N LEU A 174 5.64 -0.41 -6.54
CA LEU A 174 6.16 0.39 -7.65
C LEU A 174 7.52 -0.15 -8.09
N MET A 175 7.52 -0.86 -9.21
CA MET A 175 8.71 -1.44 -9.83
C MET A 175 9.19 -0.56 -10.98
N CYS A 176 10.39 -0.02 -10.86
CA CYS A 176 11.04 0.76 -11.92
C CYS A 176 11.84 -0.15 -12.85
N ASP A 177 11.88 0.18 -14.14
CA ASP A 177 12.78 -0.47 -15.08
C ASP A 177 14.24 -0.07 -14.78
N PRO A 178 15.15 -1.04 -14.53
CA PRO A 178 16.53 -0.75 -14.12
C PRO A 178 17.30 0.06 -15.15
N GLN A 179 17.18 -0.29 -16.43
CA GLN A 179 17.94 0.38 -17.50
C GLN A 179 17.42 1.81 -17.70
N LEU A 180 16.11 1.98 -17.83
CA LEU A 180 15.49 3.31 -17.96
C LEU A 180 15.85 4.20 -16.77
N THR A 181 15.85 3.64 -15.56
CA THR A 181 16.19 4.40 -14.34
C THR A 181 17.64 4.90 -14.36
N LEU A 182 18.59 4.07 -14.81
CA LEU A 182 20.00 4.46 -14.94
C LEU A 182 20.17 5.53 -16.01
N GLU A 183 19.53 5.37 -17.17
CA GLU A 183 19.58 6.36 -18.28
C GLU A 183 19.02 7.71 -17.82
N MET A 184 17.89 7.71 -17.15
CA MET A 184 17.28 8.95 -16.63
C MET A 184 18.11 9.58 -15.51
N ALA A 185 18.72 8.80 -14.63
CA ALA A 185 19.64 9.31 -13.62
C ALA A 185 20.90 9.94 -14.24
N GLU A 186 21.42 9.37 -15.32
CA GLU A 186 22.52 9.96 -16.08
C GLU A 186 22.12 11.28 -16.72
N TYR A 187 20.96 11.34 -17.40
CA TYR A 187 20.45 12.62 -17.96
C TYR A 187 20.24 13.67 -16.89
N MET A 188 19.69 13.31 -15.73
CA MET A 188 19.53 14.23 -14.60
C MET A 188 20.88 14.79 -14.14
N SER A 189 21.93 13.98 -14.12
CA SER A 189 23.28 14.45 -13.75
C SER A 189 23.89 15.44 -14.74
N GLN A 190 23.44 15.42 -16.01
CA GLN A 190 23.93 16.24 -17.12
C GLN A 190 23.13 17.54 -17.32
N ILE A 191 22.01 17.73 -16.63
CA ILE A 191 21.16 18.93 -16.78
C ILE A 191 21.90 20.23 -16.42
N GLY A 192 22.98 20.15 -15.64
CA GLY A 192 23.80 21.32 -15.29
C GLY A 192 23.19 22.22 -14.22
N ILE A 193 22.22 21.72 -13.45
CA ILE A 193 21.69 22.44 -12.29
C ILE A 193 22.67 22.30 -11.14
N GLU A 194 23.19 23.44 -10.67
CA GLU A 194 24.11 23.47 -9.54
C GLU A 194 23.48 22.87 -8.27
N GLY A 195 24.19 21.94 -7.62
CA GLY A 195 23.74 21.26 -6.41
C GLY A 195 22.80 20.09 -6.64
N LEU A 196 22.37 19.81 -7.88
CA LEU A 196 21.55 18.62 -8.16
C LEU A 196 22.38 17.36 -8.01
N LYS A 197 21.94 16.43 -7.11
CA LYS A 197 22.68 15.22 -6.77
C LYS A 197 21.77 13.99 -6.67
N GLY A 198 22.13 12.94 -7.40
CA GLY A 198 21.44 11.65 -7.33
C GLY A 198 21.82 10.83 -6.09
N ILE A 199 20.84 10.22 -5.44
CA ILE A 199 21.00 9.27 -4.33
C ILE A 199 20.45 7.92 -4.81
N PRO A 200 21.32 6.98 -5.19
CA PRO A 200 20.91 5.67 -5.70
C PRO A 200 20.43 4.74 -4.57
N ASN A 201 19.80 3.63 -4.96
CA ASN A 201 19.35 2.54 -4.08
C ASN A 201 18.38 2.99 -2.98
N SER A 202 17.59 4.00 -3.27
CA SER A 202 16.59 4.54 -2.36
C SER A 202 15.26 3.78 -2.51
N ILE A 203 14.67 3.38 -1.39
CA ILE A 203 13.35 2.74 -1.33
C ILE A 203 12.49 3.55 -0.38
N ALA A 204 11.30 3.93 -0.79
CA ALA A 204 10.32 4.57 0.07
C ALA A 204 9.30 3.54 0.59
N THR A 205 8.90 3.68 1.85
CA THR A 205 7.90 2.80 2.47
C THR A 205 6.46 3.18 2.11
N ALA A 206 6.27 4.31 1.44
CA ALA A 206 5.00 4.77 0.88
C ALA A 206 4.52 3.87 -0.27
N SER A 207 3.34 4.16 -0.78
CA SER A 207 2.75 3.52 -1.96
C SER A 207 2.30 4.59 -2.93
N GLU A 208 2.24 4.26 -4.23
CA GLU A 208 1.97 5.19 -5.32
C GLU A 208 1.22 4.45 -6.44
N ASP A 209 0.07 4.95 -6.88
CA ASP A 209 -0.73 4.24 -7.88
C ASP A 209 -0.14 4.32 -9.31
N PHE A 210 0.88 5.13 -9.56
CA PHE A 210 1.72 5.04 -10.75
C PHE A 210 2.32 3.65 -10.94
N ALA A 211 2.39 2.85 -9.88
CA ALA A 211 2.74 1.43 -9.93
C ALA A 211 1.86 0.63 -10.90
N ILE A 212 0.60 1.02 -11.09
CA ILE A 212 -0.33 0.37 -12.03
C ILE A 212 0.08 0.64 -13.48
N ILE A 213 0.63 1.83 -13.77
CA ILE A 213 1.23 2.14 -15.07
C ILE A 213 2.52 1.36 -15.26
N ALA A 214 3.32 1.20 -14.20
CA ALA A 214 4.55 0.42 -14.23
C ALA A 214 4.35 -1.06 -14.56
N GLU A 215 3.17 -1.62 -14.28
CA GLU A 215 2.81 -2.98 -14.73
C GLU A 215 2.55 -3.09 -16.25
N LYS A 216 2.37 -1.97 -16.96
CA LYS A 216 1.95 -1.94 -18.36
C LYS A 216 3.06 -1.58 -19.33
N ILE A 217 3.97 -0.70 -18.91
CA ILE A 217 5.10 -0.19 -19.72
C ILE A 217 6.32 0.02 -18.81
N PRO A 218 7.56 0.02 -19.37
CA PRO A 218 8.74 0.40 -18.61
C PRO A 218 8.61 1.77 -17.97
N THR A 219 8.90 1.88 -16.68
CA THR A 219 8.79 3.14 -15.95
C THR A 219 10.01 3.45 -15.11
N THR A 220 10.21 4.72 -14.82
CA THR A 220 11.08 5.16 -13.74
C THR A 220 10.37 6.19 -12.87
N TYR A 221 10.69 6.15 -11.59
CA TYR A 221 10.13 7.06 -10.59
C TYR A 221 11.24 7.65 -9.75
N MET A 222 11.23 8.95 -9.59
CA MET A 222 12.24 9.64 -8.79
C MET A 222 11.59 10.53 -7.75
N ILE A 223 12.19 10.61 -6.58
CA ILE A 223 11.75 11.49 -5.51
C ILE A 223 12.71 12.68 -5.43
N LEU A 224 12.19 13.86 -5.74
CA LEU A 224 12.92 15.12 -5.62
C LEU A 224 12.77 15.68 -4.22
N THR A 225 13.86 16.09 -3.60
CA THR A 225 13.80 16.76 -2.31
C THR A 225 13.68 18.26 -2.49
N ALA A 226 12.56 18.79 -2.06
CA ALA A 226 12.28 20.22 -1.96
C ALA A 226 12.21 20.56 -0.46
N GLY A 227 13.33 20.89 0.13
CA GLY A 227 13.37 21.33 1.51
C GLY A 227 13.15 22.84 1.60
N PHE A 228 12.77 23.30 2.77
CA PHE A 228 12.83 24.72 3.09
C PHE A 228 14.23 25.09 3.57
N MET A 229 14.65 26.29 3.23
CA MET A 229 15.92 26.88 3.72
C MET A 229 15.80 27.43 5.15
N ASP A 230 14.64 27.28 5.80
CA ASP A 230 14.32 27.77 7.13
C ASP A 230 13.66 26.68 8.00
N GLU A 231 13.19 27.07 9.18
CA GLU A 231 12.58 26.17 10.20
C GLU A 231 11.30 25.45 9.69
N ARG A 232 10.70 25.86 8.56
CA ARG A 232 9.51 25.19 7.99
C ARG A 232 9.81 23.78 7.49
N GLY A 233 11.06 23.42 7.27
CA GLY A 233 11.50 22.08 6.87
C GLY A 233 11.24 20.98 7.90
N ASP A 234 10.75 21.31 9.08
CA ASP A 234 10.41 20.33 10.14
C ASP A 234 9.00 19.71 9.99
N TYR A 235 8.20 20.19 9.03
CA TYR A 235 6.85 19.67 8.82
C TYR A 235 6.87 18.55 7.76
N PRO A 236 6.29 17.35 8.06
CA PRO A 236 6.19 16.27 7.09
C PRO A 236 5.19 16.60 5.97
N LEU A 237 5.24 15.82 4.88
CA LEU A 237 4.20 15.84 3.85
C LEU A 237 2.81 15.74 4.48
N HIS A 238 1.81 16.34 3.82
CA HIS A 238 0.41 16.42 4.27
C HIS A 238 0.17 17.24 5.56
N HIS A 239 1.20 17.84 6.11
CA HIS A 239 1.01 18.76 7.25
C HIS A 239 0.55 20.15 6.73
N PRO A 240 -0.44 20.81 7.35
CA PRO A 240 -0.96 22.12 6.88
C PRO A 240 0.08 23.23 6.79
N LYS A 241 1.21 23.09 7.46
CA LYS A 241 2.33 24.03 7.44
C LYS A 241 3.49 23.62 6.51
N ALA A 242 3.36 22.49 5.81
CA ALA A 242 4.33 22.01 4.83
C ALA A 242 4.16 22.72 3.46
N GLN A 243 4.01 24.05 3.46
CA GLN A 243 3.82 24.87 2.26
C GLN A 243 5.10 25.57 1.85
#